data_11e87758c81829f0e10f446bba6bd733
#
_entry.id   11e87758c81829f0e10f446bba6bd733
#
_cell.length_a   1.000
_cell.length_b   1.000
_cell.length_c   1.000
_cell.angle_alpha   90.00
_cell.angle_beta   90.00
_cell.angle_gamma   90.00
#
_symmetry.space_group_name_H-M   'P 1'
#
loop_
_entity.id
_entity.type
_entity.pdbx_description
1 polymer ?
#
loop_
_entity_poly.entity_id
_entity_poly.type
_entity_poly.pdbx_seq_one_letter_code
_entity_poly.pdbx_strand_id
1 'polypeptide(L)'
;MAKCEVCGNDYDLAFQVVTAGVTHTFDSFECAIHKLAPICAHCGCKIIGHGIEANGTFYCCASCAHMEGARTIVDNADHAMKR
;
A
#
# COMPACT_ATOMS: atom_id res chain seq x y z
N MET A 1 -17.47 -1.68 -20.11
CA MET A 1 -16.27 -2.29 -19.53
C MET A 1 -15.27 -1.22 -19.16
N ALA A 2 -14.51 -1.42 -18.10
CA ALA A 2 -13.56 -0.44 -17.64
C ALA A 2 -12.13 -0.88 -17.96
N LYS A 3 -11.27 0.10 -18.22
CA LYS A 3 -9.90 -0.15 -18.62
C LYS A 3 -8.97 0.00 -17.40
N CYS A 4 -8.11 -1.00 -17.21
CA CYS A 4 -7.12 -0.96 -16.13
C CYS A 4 -6.12 0.18 -16.37
N GLU A 5 -5.88 1.00 -15.37
CA GLU A 5 -4.99 2.16 -15.53
C GLU A 5 -3.50 1.78 -15.49
N VAL A 6 -3.17 0.54 -15.16
CA VAL A 6 -1.78 0.06 -15.16
C VAL A 6 -1.43 -0.63 -16.48
N CYS A 7 -2.19 -1.67 -16.86
CA CYS A 7 -1.87 -2.46 -18.04
C CYS A 7 -2.72 -2.13 -19.27
N GLY A 8 -3.78 -1.34 -19.11
CA GLY A 8 -4.65 -0.94 -20.20
C GLY A 8 -5.64 -2.00 -20.66
N ASN A 9 -5.74 -3.12 -19.96
CA ASN A 9 -6.65 -4.17 -20.29
C ASN A 9 -8.10 -3.74 -20.07
N ASP A 10 -8.96 -3.96 -21.07
CA ASP A 10 -10.38 -3.65 -20.98
C ASP A 10 -11.09 -4.91 -20.51
N TYR A 11 -11.57 -4.89 -19.27
CA TYR A 11 -12.02 -6.08 -18.57
C TYR A 11 -13.38 -5.86 -17.93
N ASP A 12 -14.32 -6.77 -18.15
CA ASP A 12 -15.68 -6.63 -17.64
C ASP A 12 -15.78 -6.82 -16.13
N LEU A 13 -14.81 -7.51 -15.51
CA LEU A 13 -14.75 -7.67 -14.06
C LEU A 13 -13.77 -6.72 -13.40
N ALA A 14 -13.40 -5.64 -14.10
CA ALA A 14 -12.55 -4.62 -13.51
C ALA A 14 -13.22 -4.02 -12.27
N PHE A 15 -12.42 -3.65 -11.29
CA PHE A 15 -12.92 -3.08 -10.05
C PHE A 15 -12.26 -1.73 -9.79
N GLN A 16 -12.86 -0.98 -8.86
CA GLN A 16 -12.37 0.35 -8.53
C GLN A 16 -11.90 0.41 -7.08
N VAL A 17 -10.82 1.15 -6.87
CA VAL A 17 -10.29 1.44 -5.53
C VAL A 17 -10.34 2.95 -5.34
N VAL A 18 -10.99 3.40 -4.29
CA VAL A 18 -11.04 4.82 -3.95
C VAL A 18 -10.08 5.06 -2.80
N THR A 19 -9.10 5.92 -3.02
CA THR A 19 -8.12 6.25 -1.99
C THR A 19 -7.71 7.71 -2.13
N ALA A 20 -7.62 8.40 -1.00
CA ALA A 20 -7.26 9.83 -0.96
C ALA A 20 -8.15 10.69 -1.87
N GLY A 21 -9.43 10.33 -2.00
CA GLY A 21 -10.37 11.06 -2.84
C GLY A 21 -10.24 10.78 -4.33
N VAL A 22 -9.41 9.84 -4.73
CA VAL A 22 -9.19 9.50 -6.14
C VAL A 22 -9.69 8.09 -6.39
N THR A 23 -10.41 7.88 -7.51
CA THR A 23 -10.90 6.58 -7.94
C THR A 23 -9.93 5.99 -8.97
N HIS A 24 -9.47 4.79 -8.70
CA HIS A 24 -8.57 4.04 -9.58
C HIS A 24 -9.26 2.79 -10.09
N THR A 25 -8.99 2.40 -11.32
CA THR A 25 -9.58 1.21 -11.93
C THR A 25 -8.50 0.20 -12.26
N PHE A 26 -8.71 -1.06 -11.87
CA PHE A 26 -7.74 -2.13 -12.11
C PHE A 26 -8.45 -3.39 -12.56
N ASP A 27 -7.73 -4.24 -13.33
CA ASP A 27 -8.24 -5.53 -13.76
C ASP A 27 -7.81 -6.67 -12.83
N SER A 28 -6.87 -6.42 -11.93
CA SER A 28 -6.38 -7.44 -11.00
C SER A 28 -5.79 -6.78 -9.76
N PHE A 29 -5.68 -7.54 -8.68
CA PHE A 29 -5.01 -7.05 -7.47
C PHE A 29 -3.53 -6.82 -7.71
N GLU A 30 -2.92 -7.57 -8.61
CA GLU A 30 -1.53 -7.35 -8.97
C GLU A 30 -1.33 -5.92 -9.49
N CYS A 31 -2.19 -5.47 -10.38
CA CYS A 31 -2.12 -4.10 -10.91
C CYS A 31 -2.39 -3.07 -9.82
N ALA A 32 -3.36 -3.34 -8.94
CA ALA A 32 -3.67 -2.43 -7.84
C ALA A 32 -2.47 -2.30 -6.88
N ILE A 33 -1.82 -3.40 -6.56
CA ILE A 33 -0.63 -3.39 -5.70
C ILE A 33 0.51 -2.65 -6.39
N HIS A 34 0.70 -2.89 -7.67
CA HIS A 34 1.76 -2.23 -8.42
C HIS A 34 1.64 -0.71 -8.37
N LYS A 35 0.41 -0.20 -8.46
CA LYS A 35 0.17 1.24 -8.48
C LYS A 35 0.08 1.86 -7.09
N LEU A 36 -0.61 1.19 -6.17
CA LEU A 36 -1.04 1.83 -4.92
C LEU A 36 -0.27 1.37 -3.67
N ALA A 37 0.37 0.19 -3.69
CA ALA A 37 1.01 -0.31 -2.48
C ALA A 37 2.21 0.55 -2.10
N PRO A 38 2.33 0.93 -0.81
CA PRO A 38 3.50 1.66 -0.35
C PRO A 38 4.76 0.81 -0.47
N ILE A 39 5.90 1.47 -0.48
CA ILE A 39 7.20 0.79 -0.59
C ILE A 39 7.95 0.96 0.72
N CYS A 40 8.50 -0.14 1.23
CA CYS A 40 9.31 -0.10 2.44
C CYS A 40 10.54 0.78 2.22
N ALA A 41 10.74 1.76 3.10
CA ALA A 41 11.83 2.72 2.96
C ALA A 41 13.21 2.08 3.18
N HIS A 42 13.26 0.88 3.79
CA HIS A 42 14.53 0.21 4.04
C HIS A 42 14.85 -0.84 2.98
N CYS A 43 13.98 -1.83 2.77
CA CYS A 43 14.29 -2.95 1.89
C CYS A 43 13.72 -2.80 0.47
N GLY A 44 12.85 -1.82 0.24
CA GLY A 44 12.31 -1.56 -1.09
C GLY A 44 11.18 -2.47 -1.53
N CYS A 45 10.71 -3.38 -0.69
CA CYS A 45 9.60 -4.24 -1.07
C CYS A 45 8.27 -3.51 -0.96
N LYS A 46 7.27 -3.97 -1.71
CA LYS A 46 5.93 -3.42 -1.62
C LYS A 46 5.24 -3.93 -0.37
N ILE A 47 4.56 -3.02 0.33
CA ILE A 47 3.85 -3.33 1.57
C ILE A 47 2.42 -3.69 1.21
N ILE A 48 2.08 -4.97 1.28
CA ILE A 48 0.75 -5.47 0.90
C ILE A 48 -0.20 -5.50 2.09
N GLY A 49 0.34 -5.80 3.26
CA GLY A 49 -0.44 -5.83 4.50
C GLY A 49 -0.52 -4.47 5.16
N HIS A 50 -0.63 -4.46 6.48
CA HIS A 50 -0.79 -3.22 7.24
C HIS A 50 0.47 -2.37 7.26
N GLY A 51 1.62 -3.01 7.33
CA GLY A 51 2.89 -2.29 7.41
C GLY A 51 3.10 -1.59 8.74
N ILE A 52 4.25 -0.96 8.85
CA ILE A 52 4.67 -0.20 10.03
C ILE A 52 4.91 1.24 9.58
N GLU A 53 4.44 2.17 10.37
CA GLU A 53 4.69 3.58 10.12
C GLU A 53 5.54 4.18 11.24
N ALA A 54 6.58 4.91 10.88
CA ALA A 54 7.43 5.61 11.84
C ALA A 54 7.74 7.00 11.30
N ASN A 55 7.26 8.03 11.98
CA ASN A 55 7.48 9.43 11.61
C ASN A 55 7.07 9.73 10.15
N GLY A 56 5.94 9.16 9.71
CA GLY A 56 5.44 9.37 8.36
C GLY A 56 6.10 8.52 7.29
N THR A 57 7.03 7.65 7.67
CA THR A 57 7.73 6.76 6.75
C THR A 57 7.20 5.35 6.91
N PHE A 58 7.02 4.64 5.80
CA PHE A 58 6.45 3.30 5.81
C PHE A 58 7.54 2.23 5.71
N TYR A 59 7.38 1.15 6.50
CA TYR A 59 8.28 0.00 6.51
C TYR A 59 7.45 -1.28 6.49
N CYS A 60 8.00 -2.36 5.93
CA CYS A 60 7.27 -3.62 5.86
C CYS A 60 7.17 -4.33 7.21
N CYS A 61 8.10 -4.08 8.11
CA CYS A 61 8.12 -4.70 9.43
C CYS A 61 8.93 -3.85 10.40
N ALA A 62 8.79 -4.16 11.69
CA ALA A 62 9.49 -3.42 12.73
C ALA A 62 11.01 -3.53 12.62
N SER A 63 11.51 -4.68 12.13
CA SER A 63 12.93 -4.88 11.94
C SER A 63 13.52 -3.86 10.96
N CYS A 64 12.85 -3.64 9.83
CA CYS A 64 13.30 -2.64 8.85
C CYS A 64 13.26 -1.24 9.43
N ALA A 65 12.23 -0.91 10.21
CA ALA A 65 12.12 0.39 10.85
C ALA A 65 13.26 0.61 11.84
N HIS A 66 13.58 -0.41 12.65
CA HIS A 66 14.68 -0.32 13.61
C HIS A 66 16.03 -0.17 12.92
N MET A 67 16.23 -0.84 11.79
CA MET A 67 17.48 -0.73 11.05
C MET A 67 17.68 0.69 10.49
N GLU A 68 16.60 1.42 10.26
CA GLU A 68 16.69 2.82 9.83
C GLU A 68 16.70 3.78 11.02
N GLY A 69 16.81 3.28 12.25
CA GLY A 69 16.91 4.10 13.44
C GLY A 69 15.61 4.62 14.00
N ALA A 70 14.48 4.09 13.56
CA ALA A 70 13.17 4.54 14.04
C ALA A 70 12.99 4.14 15.50
N ARG A 71 12.51 5.07 16.32
CA ARG A 71 12.29 4.84 17.74
C ARG A 71 10.81 4.70 18.09
N THR A 72 9.96 5.44 17.41
CA THR A 72 8.52 5.37 17.60
C THR A 72 7.93 4.65 16.42
N ILE A 73 7.34 3.49 16.68
CA ILE A 73 6.80 2.62 15.64
C ILE A 73 5.31 2.45 15.90
N VAL A 74 4.50 2.65 14.87
CA VAL A 74 3.05 2.46 14.92
C VAL A 74 2.68 1.41 13.89
N ASP A 75 2.06 0.31 14.34
CA ASP A 75 1.49 -0.68 13.46
C ASP A 75 0.17 -0.12 12.92
N ASN A 76 0.01 -0.10 11.60
CA ASN A 76 -1.17 0.49 10.99
C ASN A 76 -2.45 -0.25 11.38
N ALA A 77 -2.38 -1.55 11.64
CA ALA A 77 -3.53 -2.30 12.14
C ALA A 77 -3.94 -1.83 13.53
N ASP A 78 -2.97 -1.67 14.45
CA ASP A 78 -3.23 -1.16 15.80
C ASP A 78 -3.78 0.26 15.74
N HIS A 79 -3.21 1.09 14.89
CA HIS A 79 -3.64 2.47 14.72
C HIS A 79 -5.11 2.53 14.25
N ALA A 80 -5.47 1.66 13.31
CA ALA A 80 -6.85 1.58 12.82
C ALA A 80 -7.81 1.09 13.90
N MET A 81 -7.38 0.19 14.76
CA MET A 81 -8.22 -0.40 15.81
C MET A 81 -8.49 0.52 16.98
N LYS A 82 -7.69 1.56 17.14
CA LYS A 82 -7.82 2.50 18.27
C LYS A 82 -8.85 3.60 18.05
N ARG A 83 -9.53 3.60 16.97
CA ARG A 83 -10.54 4.62 16.65
C ARG A 83 -11.85 4.42 17.35
#